data_bcab20bd5b87126d9d3b0618aa6c45db
#
_entry.id   bcab20bd5b87126d9d3b0618aa6c45db
#
_cell.length_a   1.000
_cell.length_b   1.000
_cell.length_c   1.000
_cell.angle_alpha   90.00
_cell.angle_beta   90.00
_cell.angle_gamma   90.00
#
_symmetry.space_group_name_H-M   'P 1'
#
loop_
_entity.id
_entity.type
_entity.pdbx_description
1 polymer ?
#
loop_
_entity_poly.entity_id
_entity_poly.type
_entity_poly.pdbx_seq_one_letter_code
_entity_poly.pdbx_strand_id
1 'polypeptide(L)'
;MNTIEKYNYSYDIKLRNFEKYVPRESLSRFMAKYELFKMIKNTKGSIVECGVHFGGGLMSWAKLSTILEPYAVRRKIIGFDTFEGFPDISSEDLESSKHDNLEAGKFKSHNHIYDELIDCIDDYDKERYINHVNKVELVKGDATITIPQYIEDNKHLLVSLLYLDFDIYQPTKVALDNFVKRMPKGSVIVFDEINNEYWKGETIAALEYFKTFNNLELKKFDFDSNIAYAVIQ
;
A
#
# COMPACT_ATOMS: atom_id res chain seq x y z
N MET A 1 -27.30 10.12 11.41
CA MET A 1 -27.17 10.49 9.98
C MET A 1 -25.92 11.34 9.84
N ASN A 2 -24.96 10.87 9.07
CA ASN A 2 -23.69 11.57 8.87
C ASN A 2 -23.94 12.87 8.05
N THR A 3 -23.12 13.90 8.25
CA THR A 3 -23.25 15.19 7.54
C THR A 3 -23.26 15.04 6.02
N ILE A 4 -22.49 14.07 5.48
CA ILE A 4 -22.47 13.80 4.03
C ILE A 4 -23.82 13.31 3.49
N GLU A 5 -24.62 12.63 4.31
CA GLU A 5 -25.95 12.13 3.95
C GLU A 5 -27.05 13.16 4.20
N LYS A 6 -26.86 14.01 5.21
CA LYS A 6 -27.87 14.99 5.65
C LYS A 6 -28.19 16.05 4.61
N TYR A 7 -27.19 16.46 3.81
CA TYR A 7 -27.34 17.52 2.82
C TYR A 7 -27.29 16.94 1.40
N ASN A 8 -28.35 17.18 0.64
CA ASN A 8 -28.55 16.62 -0.70
C ASN A 8 -27.82 17.43 -1.79
N TYR A 9 -26.49 17.55 -1.67
CA TYR A 9 -25.65 18.03 -2.77
C TYR A 9 -25.28 16.89 -3.72
N SER A 10 -25.03 17.23 -5.01
CA SER A 10 -24.51 16.23 -5.95
C SER A 10 -23.16 15.67 -5.49
N TYR A 11 -22.82 14.46 -5.94
CA TYR A 11 -21.52 13.85 -5.64
C TYR A 11 -20.37 14.72 -6.15
N ASP A 12 -20.47 15.36 -7.32
CA ASP A 12 -19.46 16.29 -7.84
C ASP A 12 -19.17 17.43 -6.86
N ILE A 13 -20.20 18.07 -6.31
CA ILE A 13 -20.02 19.12 -5.31
C ILE A 13 -19.36 18.58 -4.04
N LYS A 14 -19.74 17.39 -3.59
CA LYS A 14 -19.14 16.77 -2.39
C LYS A 14 -17.68 16.43 -2.61
N LEU A 15 -17.33 15.84 -3.76
CA LEU A 15 -15.97 15.45 -4.10
C LEU A 15 -15.05 16.66 -4.29
N ARG A 16 -15.54 17.76 -4.89
CA ARG A 16 -14.78 19.02 -5.02
C ARG A 16 -14.54 19.74 -3.69
N ASN A 17 -15.24 19.32 -2.64
CA ASN A 17 -15.12 19.85 -1.28
C ASN A 17 -14.93 18.71 -0.27
N PHE A 18 -14.15 17.70 -0.67
CA PHE A 18 -14.02 16.45 0.10
C PHE A 18 -13.45 16.70 1.50
N GLU A 19 -12.65 17.75 1.69
CA GLU A 19 -12.05 18.12 2.97
C GLU A 19 -13.08 18.37 4.07
N LYS A 20 -14.33 18.73 3.70
CA LYS A 20 -15.45 18.89 4.64
C LYS A 20 -15.98 17.57 5.20
N TYR A 21 -15.72 16.46 4.50
CA TYR A 21 -16.37 15.18 4.75
C TYR A 21 -15.39 14.07 5.08
N VAL A 22 -14.16 14.15 4.58
CA VAL A 22 -13.14 13.13 4.79
C VAL A 22 -12.72 13.08 6.26
N PRO A 23 -12.62 11.89 6.86
CA PRO A 23 -12.08 11.73 8.21
C PRO A 23 -10.63 12.24 8.30
N ARG A 24 -10.28 12.84 9.45
CA ARG A 24 -8.92 13.33 9.69
C ARG A 24 -7.87 12.25 9.47
N GLU A 25 -8.15 11.02 9.87
CA GLU A 25 -7.26 9.87 9.71
C GLU A 25 -6.97 9.56 8.23
N SER A 26 -8.00 9.56 7.40
CA SER A 26 -7.82 9.36 5.95
C SER A 26 -6.99 10.48 5.32
N LEU A 27 -7.16 11.72 5.80
CA LEU A 27 -6.38 12.86 5.32
C LEU A 27 -4.92 12.77 5.80
N SER A 28 -4.67 12.37 7.07
CA SER A 28 -3.30 12.18 7.58
C SER A 28 -2.58 11.07 6.81
N ARG A 29 -3.26 9.96 6.52
CA ARG A 29 -2.73 8.88 5.67
C ARG A 29 -2.36 9.37 4.26
N PHE A 30 -3.19 10.20 3.65
CA PHE A 30 -2.86 10.81 2.36
C PHE A 30 -1.64 11.73 2.45
N MET A 31 -1.55 12.54 3.52
CA MET A 31 -0.39 13.41 3.77
C MET A 31 0.90 12.58 3.97
N ALA A 32 0.84 11.49 4.70
CA ALA A 32 1.97 10.58 4.86
C ALA A 32 2.43 10.01 3.50
N LYS A 33 1.49 9.55 2.67
CA LYS A 33 1.79 9.08 1.30
C LYS A 33 2.43 10.19 0.44
N TYR A 34 1.96 11.43 0.56
CA TYR A 34 2.57 12.57 -0.13
C TYR A 34 4.03 12.80 0.30
N GLU A 35 4.31 12.80 1.61
CA GLU A 35 5.68 12.97 2.10
C GLU A 35 6.59 11.81 1.66
N LEU A 36 6.13 10.57 1.77
CA LEU A 36 6.85 9.38 1.30
C LEU A 36 7.15 9.45 -0.21
N PHE A 37 6.17 9.88 -1.01
CA PHE A 37 6.35 10.04 -2.45
C PHE A 37 7.45 11.06 -2.79
N LYS A 38 7.51 12.17 -2.06
CA LYS A 38 8.56 13.19 -2.24
C LYS A 38 9.96 12.62 -2.03
N MET A 39 10.11 11.70 -1.07
CA MET A 39 11.41 11.07 -0.77
C MET A 39 11.94 10.26 -1.95
N ILE A 40 11.07 9.57 -2.68
CA ILE A 40 11.45 8.67 -3.78
C ILE A 40 11.51 9.34 -5.17
N LYS A 41 11.15 10.61 -5.28
CA LYS A 41 11.05 11.30 -6.58
C LYS A 41 12.27 11.11 -7.49
N ASN A 42 13.46 11.16 -6.90
CA ASN A 42 14.73 11.01 -7.61
C ASN A 42 15.29 9.58 -7.59
N THR A 43 14.58 8.64 -6.97
CA THR A 43 14.98 7.23 -6.89
C THR A 43 14.29 6.44 -8.00
N LYS A 44 15.05 5.65 -8.75
CA LYS A 44 14.51 4.84 -9.83
C LYS A 44 13.83 3.59 -9.29
N GLY A 45 12.64 3.31 -9.79
CA GLY A 45 11.86 2.13 -9.40
C GLY A 45 10.36 2.42 -9.40
N SER A 46 9.58 1.39 -9.27
CA SER A 46 8.12 1.41 -9.13
C SER A 46 7.71 1.54 -7.66
N ILE A 47 6.46 1.85 -7.43
CA ILE A 47 5.83 1.78 -6.09
C ILE A 47 5.10 0.45 -6.00
N VAL A 48 5.31 -0.27 -4.92
CA VAL A 48 4.61 -1.52 -4.61
C VAL A 48 3.82 -1.32 -3.32
N GLU A 49 2.53 -1.57 -3.37
CA GLU A 49 1.62 -1.60 -2.22
C GLU A 49 1.16 -3.03 -1.98
N CYS A 50 1.42 -3.52 -0.79
CA CYS A 50 1.10 -4.86 -0.31
C CYS A 50 -0.08 -4.75 0.66
N GLY A 51 -1.27 -5.16 0.24
CA GLY A 51 -2.54 -4.85 0.90
C GLY A 51 -3.18 -3.60 0.29
N VAL A 52 -4.13 -3.83 -0.63
CA VAL A 52 -4.80 -2.76 -1.38
C VAL A 52 -6.16 -2.41 -0.77
N HIS A 53 -6.83 -3.43 -0.22
CA HIS A 53 -8.14 -3.32 0.41
C HIS A 53 -9.16 -2.59 -0.48
N PHE A 54 -9.66 -1.41 -0.08
CA PHE A 54 -10.58 -0.59 -0.90
C PHE A 54 -9.88 0.29 -1.96
N GLY A 55 -8.56 0.21 -2.11
CA GLY A 55 -7.81 0.88 -3.16
C GLY A 55 -7.49 2.35 -2.92
N GLY A 56 -7.89 2.92 -1.78
CA GLY A 56 -7.62 4.32 -1.47
C GLY A 56 -6.14 4.67 -1.44
N GLY A 57 -5.30 3.76 -0.95
CA GLY A 57 -3.84 3.87 -0.94
C GLY A 57 -3.27 3.86 -2.36
N LEU A 58 -3.58 2.81 -3.10
CA LEU A 58 -3.12 2.61 -4.47
C LEU A 58 -3.44 3.80 -5.38
N MET A 59 -4.70 4.27 -5.33
CA MET A 59 -5.13 5.42 -6.12
C MET A 59 -4.50 6.74 -5.65
N SER A 60 -4.14 6.85 -4.36
CA SER A 60 -3.36 8.00 -3.85
C SER A 60 -1.99 8.05 -4.51
N TRP A 61 -1.25 6.93 -4.57
CA TRP A 61 0.04 6.85 -5.28
C TRP A 61 -0.09 7.21 -6.75
N ALA A 62 -1.13 6.70 -7.41
CA ALA A 62 -1.40 6.97 -8.82
C ALA A 62 -1.60 8.48 -9.07
N LYS A 63 -2.45 9.13 -8.27
CA LYS A 63 -2.73 10.56 -8.37
C LYS A 63 -1.52 11.41 -8.02
N LEU A 64 -0.77 11.06 -6.97
CA LEU A 64 0.48 11.73 -6.62
C LEU A 64 1.51 11.66 -7.75
N SER A 65 1.63 10.50 -8.41
CA SER A 65 2.51 10.36 -9.57
C SER A 65 2.12 11.28 -10.72
N THR A 66 0.83 11.39 -11.02
CA THR A 66 0.35 12.30 -12.08
C THR A 66 0.60 13.76 -11.73
N ILE A 67 0.45 14.15 -10.47
CA ILE A 67 0.64 15.52 -10.00
C ILE A 67 2.14 15.88 -9.95
N LEU A 68 2.98 15.01 -9.40
CA LEU A 68 4.37 15.33 -9.07
C LEU A 68 5.37 14.93 -10.16
N GLU A 69 5.01 13.97 -11.01
CA GLU A 69 5.89 13.42 -12.08
C GLU A 69 5.07 12.96 -13.31
N PRO A 70 4.30 13.84 -13.96
CA PRO A 70 3.33 13.47 -14.98
C PRO A 70 3.92 12.70 -16.19
N TYR A 71 5.22 12.80 -16.40
CA TYR A 71 5.93 12.14 -17.50
C TYR A 71 6.68 10.86 -17.10
N ALA A 72 6.57 10.42 -15.86
CA ALA A 72 7.26 9.23 -15.34
C ALA A 72 6.55 7.93 -15.75
N VAL A 73 6.50 7.63 -17.05
CA VAL A 73 5.79 6.46 -17.60
C VAL A 73 6.32 5.12 -17.11
N ARG A 74 7.60 5.06 -16.72
CA ARG A 74 8.25 3.79 -16.29
C ARG A 74 8.08 3.50 -14.80
N ARG A 75 7.67 4.47 -13.97
CA ARG A 75 7.31 4.22 -12.59
C ARG A 75 5.88 3.69 -12.56
N LYS A 76 5.72 2.40 -12.31
CA LYS A 76 4.42 1.76 -12.12
C LYS A 76 3.98 1.87 -10.67
N ILE A 77 2.68 1.76 -10.46
CA ILE A 77 2.05 1.59 -9.16
C ILE A 77 1.46 0.18 -9.16
N ILE A 78 1.99 -0.69 -8.34
CA ILE A 78 1.66 -2.11 -8.36
C ILE A 78 1.04 -2.47 -7.01
N GLY A 79 -0.19 -2.97 -7.03
CA GLY A 79 -0.92 -3.37 -5.83
C GLY A 79 -1.13 -4.88 -5.79
N PHE A 80 -0.84 -5.49 -4.64
CA PHE A 80 -1.07 -6.91 -4.36
C PHE A 80 -2.15 -7.06 -3.31
N ASP A 81 -3.20 -7.81 -3.60
CA ASP A 81 -4.27 -8.13 -2.65
C ASP A 81 -5.04 -9.38 -3.10
N THR A 82 -5.59 -10.10 -2.16
CA THR A 82 -6.53 -11.20 -2.46
C THR A 82 -7.89 -10.67 -2.90
N PHE A 83 -8.33 -9.52 -2.35
CA PHE A 83 -9.71 -8.99 -2.38
C PHE A 83 -10.74 -9.95 -1.76
N GLU A 84 -10.27 -11.02 -1.11
CA GLU A 84 -11.07 -12.06 -0.45
C GLU A 84 -10.79 -12.14 1.06
N GLY A 85 -10.00 -11.18 1.60
CA GLY A 85 -9.53 -11.18 2.99
C GLY A 85 -8.26 -12.02 3.17
N PHE A 86 -7.92 -12.33 4.41
CA PHE A 86 -6.73 -13.13 4.71
C PHE A 86 -6.84 -14.53 4.12
N PRO A 87 -5.87 -14.99 3.32
CA PRO A 87 -5.92 -16.34 2.73
C PRO A 87 -5.69 -17.43 3.80
N ASP A 88 -4.78 -17.19 4.72
CA ASP A 88 -4.43 -18.07 5.84
C ASP A 88 -3.81 -17.24 6.96
N ILE A 89 -3.81 -17.76 8.19
CA ILE A 89 -3.21 -17.13 9.37
C ILE A 89 -2.15 -18.05 9.94
N SER A 90 -0.93 -17.55 10.07
CA SER A 90 0.20 -18.33 10.54
C SER A 90 0.22 -18.46 12.07
N SER A 91 1.04 -19.40 12.59
CA SER A 91 1.27 -19.54 14.04
C SER A 91 1.87 -18.29 14.65
N GLU A 92 2.71 -17.58 13.92
CA GLU A 92 3.37 -16.34 14.32
C GLU A 92 2.36 -15.21 14.57
N ASP A 93 1.28 -15.20 13.80
CA ASP A 93 0.18 -14.23 13.98
C ASP A 93 -0.67 -14.59 15.19
N LEU A 94 -0.92 -15.89 15.43
CA LEU A 94 -1.79 -16.38 16.50
C LEU A 94 -1.14 -16.38 17.88
N GLU A 95 0.19 -16.58 17.95
CA GLU A 95 0.90 -16.61 19.22
C GLU A 95 0.78 -15.29 19.99
N SER A 96 0.03 -15.36 21.11
CA SER A 96 -0.25 -14.22 22.00
C SER A 96 -1.04 -13.04 21.40
N SER A 97 -1.65 -13.19 20.25
CA SER A 97 -2.57 -12.20 19.71
C SER A 97 -3.89 -12.20 20.52
N LYS A 98 -4.39 -11.00 20.82
CA LYS A 98 -5.69 -10.79 21.46
C LYS A 98 -6.75 -10.26 20.49
N HIS A 99 -6.47 -10.35 19.19
CA HIS A 99 -7.33 -9.73 18.18
C HIS A 99 -8.38 -10.72 17.68
N ASP A 100 -9.67 -10.40 17.89
CA ASP A 100 -10.81 -11.24 17.47
C ASP A 100 -11.00 -11.36 15.95
N ASN A 101 -10.21 -10.60 15.17
CA ASN A 101 -10.29 -10.56 13.71
C ASN A 101 -9.18 -11.36 12.98
N LEU A 102 -8.32 -12.07 13.71
CA LEU A 102 -7.30 -12.95 13.13
C LEU A 102 -7.92 -14.30 12.73
N GLU A 103 -8.70 -14.28 11.68
CA GLU A 103 -9.32 -15.46 11.07
C GLU A 103 -9.20 -15.37 9.54
N ALA A 104 -9.03 -16.50 8.88
CA ALA A 104 -9.06 -16.56 7.41
C ALA A 104 -10.39 -16.00 6.87
N GLY A 105 -10.32 -15.21 5.80
CA GLY A 105 -11.45 -14.52 5.20
C GLY A 105 -11.89 -13.23 5.91
N LYS A 106 -11.27 -12.85 7.02
CA LYS A 106 -11.49 -11.53 7.62
C LYS A 106 -10.87 -10.44 6.75
N PHE A 107 -11.36 -9.21 6.89
CA PHE A 107 -11.05 -8.07 6.03
C PHE A 107 -11.39 -8.30 4.55
N LYS A 108 -12.29 -9.25 4.27
CA LYS A 108 -12.85 -9.37 2.93
C LYS A 108 -13.52 -8.06 2.53
N SER A 109 -13.05 -7.49 1.43
CA SER A 109 -13.67 -6.33 0.79
C SER A 109 -15.05 -6.69 0.22
N HIS A 110 -15.85 -5.70 -0.16
CA HIS A 110 -17.12 -5.95 -0.84
C HIS A 110 -16.92 -6.72 -2.15
N ASN A 111 -17.89 -7.56 -2.52
CA ASN A 111 -17.80 -8.52 -3.63
C ASN A 111 -17.39 -7.92 -4.99
N HIS A 112 -17.53 -6.60 -5.19
CA HIS A 112 -17.23 -5.94 -6.46
C HIS A 112 -16.04 -4.98 -6.39
N ILE A 113 -15.29 -4.97 -5.28
CA ILE A 113 -14.22 -3.98 -5.10
C ILE A 113 -13.12 -4.09 -6.16
N TYR A 114 -12.78 -5.31 -6.58
CA TYR A 114 -11.78 -5.51 -7.62
C TYR A 114 -12.22 -4.89 -8.96
N ASP A 115 -13.46 -5.16 -9.36
CA ASP A 115 -14.02 -4.62 -10.62
C ASP A 115 -14.16 -3.09 -10.54
N GLU A 116 -14.63 -2.57 -9.40
CA GLU A 116 -14.69 -1.12 -9.14
C GLU A 116 -13.30 -0.46 -9.25
N LEU A 117 -12.26 -1.09 -8.73
CA LEU A 117 -10.90 -0.57 -8.84
C LEU A 117 -10.37 -0.60 -10.27
N ILE A 118 -10.70 -1.62 -11.05
CA ILE A 118 -10.35 -1.66 -12.48
C ILE A 118 -11.01 -0.49 -13.20
N ASP A 119 -12.31 -0.23 -12.97
CA ASP A 119 -13.01 0.90 -13.56
C ASP A 119 -12.38 2.25 -13.13
N CYS A 120 -12.03 2.39 -11.84
CA CYS A 120 -11.35 3.59 -11.33
C CYS A 120 -9.96 3.80 -11.97
N ILE A 121 -9.22 2.73 -12.21
CA ILE A 121 -7.90 2.77 -12.87
C ILE A 121 -8.07 3.17 -14.34
N ASP A 122 -9.04 2.60 -15.02
CA ASP A 122 -9.34 2.93 -16.41
C ASP A 122 -9.76 4.41 -16.58
N ASP A 123 -10.59 4.92 -15.69
CA ASP A 123 -10.98 6.33 -15.70
C ASP A 123 -9.80 7.25 -15.38
N TYR A 124 -9.00 6.88 -14.39
CA TYR A 124 -7.74 7.58 -14.07
C TYR A 124 -6.79 7.61 -15.27
N ASP A 125 -6.58 6.47 -15.95
CA ASP A 125 -5.66 6.40 -17.10
C ASP A 125 -6.16 7.26 -18.26
N LYS A 126 -7.48 7.36 -18.52
CA LYS A 126 -8.06 8.25 -19.54
C LYS A 126 -7.76 9.74 -19.31
N GLU A 127 -7.67 10.16 -18.05
CA GLU A 127 -7.43 11.56 -17.67
C GLU A 127 -5.95 11.99 -17.72
N ARG A 128 -5.02 11.03 -17.85
CA ARG A 128 -3.59 11.34 -17.86
C ARG A 128 -3.10 11.88 -19.20
N TYR A 129 -2.03 12.68 -19.17
CA TYR A 129 -1.34 13.16 -20.39
C TYR A 129 -0.82 12.02 -21.25
N ILE A 130 -0.30 10.95 -20.63
CA ILE A 130 0.21 9.76 -21.33
C ILE A 130 -0.72 8.60 -20.96
N ASN A 131 -1.85 8.57 -21.62
CA ASN A 131 -2.96 7.65 -21.30
C ASN A 131 -2.90 6.29 -22.03
N HIS A 132 -1.98 6.14 -23.00
CA HIS A 132 -1.79 4.88 -23.73
C HIS A 132 -0.79 3.92 -23.07
N VAL A 133 -0.24 4.29 -21.92
CA VAL A 133 0.66 3.45 -21.11
C VAL A 133 0.04 3.26 -19.73
N ASN A 134 -0.38 2.05 -19.40
CA ASN A 134 -0.95 1.74 -18.10
C ASN A 134 -0.01 2.13 -16.98
N LYS A 135 -0.52 2.83 -15.98
CA LYS A 135 0.24 3.32 -14.84
C LYS A 135 0.11 2.42 -13.63
N VAL A 136 -1.09 1.89 -13.41
CA VAL A 136 -1.44 1.07 -12.26
C VAL A 136 -1.63 -0.37 -12.70
N GLU A 137 -1.16 -1.28 -11.87
CA GLU A 137 -1.29 -2.73 -12.06
C GLU A 137 -1.84 -3.36 -10.78
N LEU A 138 -2.94 -4.10 -10.89
CA LEU A 138 -3.50 -4.89 -9.81
C LEU A 138 -3.13 -6.35 -9.99
N VAL A 139 -2.55 -6.94 -8.95
CA VAL A 139 -2.19 -8.37 -8.89
C VAL A 139 -3.10 -9.02 -7.85
N LYS A 140 -4.17 -9.64 -8.33
CA LYS A 140 -5.14 -10.33 -7.48
C LYS A 140 -4.68 -11.73 -7.12
N GLY A 141 -4.73 -12.07 -5.84
CA GLY A 141 -4.48 -13.41 -5.33
C GLY A 141 -3.62 -13.42 -4.07
N ASP A 142 -3.34 -14.61 -3.58
CA ASP A 142 -2.46 -14.81 -2.43
C ASP A 142 -1.05 -14.29 -2.74
N ALA A 143 -0.60 -13.32 -1.97
CA ALA A 143 0.70 -12.66 -2.15
C ALA A 143 1.88 -13.62 -2.00
N THR A 144 1.72 -14.71 -1.25
CA THR A 144 2.75 -15.74 -1.11
C THR A 144 3.05 -16.48 -2.41
N ILE A 145 2.08 -16.48 -3.31
CA ILE A 145 2.16 -17.09 -4.65
C ILE A 145 2.39 -16.02 -5.71
N THR A 146 1.62 -14.94 -5.67
CA THR A 146 1.59 -13.95 -6.74
C THR A 146 2.84 -13.07 -6.77
N ILE A 147 3.45 -12.75 -5.63
CA ILE A 147 4.69 -11.94 -5.59
C ILE A 147 5.85 -12.70 -6.27
N PRO A 148 6.19 -13.95 -5.91
CA PRO A 148 7.25 -14.69 -6.59
C PRO A 148 7.02 -14.80 -8.11
N GLN A 149 5.78 -15.11 -8.52
CA GLN A 149 5.42 -15.19 -9.94
C GLN A 149 5.60 -13.86 -10.65
N TYR A 150 5.10 -12.77 -10.06
CA TYR A 150 5.24 -11.42 -10.63
C TYR A 150 6.71 -11.02 -10.83
N ILE A 151 7.56 -11.37 -9.87
CA ILE A 151 9.00 -11.13 -9.95
C ILE A 151 9.66 -11.93 -11.08
N GLU A 152 9.26 -13.19 -11.27
CA GLU A 152 9.78 -14.02 -12.36
C GLU A 152 9.40 -13.47 -13.73
N ASP A 153 8.17 -12.97 -13.86
CA ASP A 153 7.66 -12.36 -15.09
C ASP A 153 8.25 -10.95 -15.32
N ASN A 154 8.67 -10.26 -14.26
CA ASN A 154 9.16 -8.89 -14.28
C ASN A 154 10.60 -8.75 -13.74
N LYS A 155 11.55 -9.52 -14.30
CA LYS A 155 12.97 -9.56 -13.85
C LYS A 155 13.65 -8.18 -13.82
N HIS A 156 13.16 -7.24 -14.61
CA HIS A 156 13.66 -5.86 -14.71
C HIS A 156 13.18 -4.93 -13.59
N LEU A 157 12.23 -5.36 -12.77
CA LEU A 157 11.60 -4.53 -11.74
C LEU A 157 12.62 -4.04 -10.71
N LEU A 158 12.62 -2.72 -10.50
CA LEU A 158 13.19 -2.07 -9.33
C LEU A 158 12.06 -1.43 -8.52
N VAL A 159 12.21 -1.40 -7.20
CA VAL A 159 11.22 -0.85 -6.27
C VAL A 159 11.81 0.39 -5.58
N SER A 160 11.19 1.54 -5.76
CA SER A 160 11.58 2.78 -5.09
C SER A 160 10.81 3.01 -3.80
N LEU A 161 9.60 2.46 -3.69
CA LEU A 161 8.80 2.48 -2.46
C LEU A 161 8.10 1.13 -2.32
N LEU A 162 8.29 0.50 -1.17
CA LEU A 162 7.57 -0.70 -0.76
C LEU A 162 6.71 -0.33 0.44
N TYR A 163 5.39 -0.40 0.28
CA TYR A 163 4.41 -0.16 1.34
C TYR A 163 3.82 -1.49 1.78
N LEU A 164 4.09 -1.88 3.03
CA LEU A 164 3.63 -3.12 3.63
C LEU A 164 2.40 -2.83 4.50
N ASP A 165 1.28 -3.48 4.18
CA ASP A 165 -0.04 -3.30 4.80
C ASP A 165 -0.84 -4.62 4.68
N PHE A 166 -0.13 -5.75 4.86
CA PHE A 166 -0.75 -7.07 4.87
C PHE A 166 -1.25 -7.49 6.24
N ASP A 167 -0.87 -6.77 7.30
CA ASP A 167 -1.15 -7.03 8.72
C ASP A 167 -0.51 -8.32 9.26
N ILE A 168 -0.40 -9.37 8.44
CA ILE A 168 -0.02 -10.72 8.83
C ILE A 168 1.38 -11.10 8.36
N TYR A 169 1.97 -12.10 9.04
CA TYR A 169 3.36 -12.49 8.93
C TYR A 169 3.76 -13.03 7.56
N GLN A 170 3.07 -14.07 7.07
CA GLN A 170 3.55 -14.83 5.91
C GLN A 170 3.65 -14.01 4.62
N PRO A 171 2.63 -13.26 4.19
CA PRO A 171 2.74 -12.43 2.99
C PRO A 171 3.72 -11.27 3.16
N THR A 172 3.85 -10.70 4.37
CA THR A 172 4.86 -9.67 4.67
C THR A 172 6.26 -10.22 4.50
N LYS A 173 6.55 -11.41 5.02
CA LYS A 173 7.84 -12.08 4.84
C LYS A 173 8.17 -12.31 3.37
N VAL A 174 7.22 -12.83 2.60
CA VAL A 174 7.41 -13.04 1.16
C VAL A 174 7.66 -11.73 0.42
N ALA A 175 6.96 -10.65 0.79
CA ALA A 175 7.20 -9.33 0.21
C ALA A 175 8.62 -8.82 0.51
N LEU A 176 9.08 -8.92 1.75
CA LEU A 176 10.44 -8.55 2.14
C LEU A 176 11.50 -9.34 1.37
N ASP A 177 11.38 -10.67 1.32
CA ASP A 177 12.34 -11.57 0.66
C ASP A 177 12.47 -11.31 -0.85
N ASN A 178 11.40 -10.83 -1.48
CA ASN A 178 11.36 -10.61 -2.92
C ASN A 178 11.66 -9.17 -3.32
N PHE A 179 11.14 -8.16 -2.63
CA PHE A 179 11.24 -6.77 -3.05
C PHE A 179 12.45 -6.03 -2.49
N VAL A 180 12.89 -6.27 -1.25
CA VAL A 180 13.95 -5.46 -0.64
C VAL A 180 15.26 -5.56 -1.43
N LYS A 181 15.63 -6.73 -1.94
CA LYS A 181 16.79 -6.91 -2.82
C LYS A 181 16.71 -6.16 -4.16
N ARG A 182 15.55 -5.60 -4.49
CA ARG A 182 15.29 -4.80 -5.71
C ARG A 182 15.15 -3.32 -5.42
N MET A 183 15.40 -2.91 -4.19
CA MET A 183 15.32 -1.52 -3.74
C MET A 183 16.71 -0.88 -3.81
N PRO A 184 16.96 0.05 -4.76
CA PRO A 184 18.21 0.79 -4.79
C PRO A 184 18.32 1.74 -3.59
N LYS A 185 19.53 2.22 -3.29
CA LYS A 185 19.76 3.26 -2.26
C LYS A 185 18.87 4.47 -2.51
N GLY A 186 18.30 5.01 -1.45
CA GLY A 186 17.32 6.09 -1.50
C GLY A 186 15.88 5.62 -1.71
N SER A 187 15.64 4.32 -1.85
CA SER A 187 14.28 3.77 -1.80
C SER A 187 13.72 3.82 -0.39
N VAL A 188 12.41 3.79 -0.27
CA VAL A 188 11.71 3.86 1.02
C VAL A 188 10.94 2.57 1.25
N ILE A 189 11.18 1.95 2.40
CA ILE A 189 10.34 0.87 2.92
C ILE A 189 9.41 1.44 3.98
N VAL A 190 8.15 1.06 3.95
CA VAL A 190 7.08 1.56 4.81
C VAL A 190 6.37 0.38 5.44
N PHE A 191 6.11 0.49 6.72
CA PHE A 191 5.40 -0.47 7.53
C PHE A 191 4.16 0.20 8.13
N ASP A 192 2.99 -0.40 7.94
CA ASP A 192 1.74 0.14 8.49
C ASP A 192 1.53 -0.29 9.94
N GLU A 193 1.93 -1.53 10.29
CA GLU A 193 1.64 -2.15 11.58
C GLU A 193 2.89 -2.47 12.42
N ILE A 194 4.05 -1.89 12.13
CA ILE A 194 5.26 -2.16 12.92
C ILE A 194 5.07 -1.68 14.37
N ASN A 195 5.50 -2.52 15.33
CA ASN A 195 5.32 -2.29 16.77
C ASN A 195 3.84 -2.25 17.23
N ASN A 196 2.93 -2.83 16.47
CA ASN A 196 1.54 -2.98 16.88
C ASN A 196 1.34 -4.29 17.67
N GLU A 197 0.78 -4.18 18.89
CA GLU A 197 0.56 -5.34 19.75
C GLU A 197 -0.55 -6.29 19.25
N TYR A 198 -1.43 -5.77 18.41
CA TYR A 198 -2.53 -6.55 17.82
C TYR A 198 -2.14 -7.24 16.52
N TRP A 199 -1.29 -6.60 15.70
CA TRP A 199 -0.81 -7.07 14.40
C TRP A 199 0.69 -7.34 14.44
N LYS A 200 1.08 -8.41 15.11
CA LYS A 200 2.50 -8.71 15.39
C LYS A 200 3.24 -9.25 14.19
N GLY A 201 2.51 -9.84 13.24
CA GLY A 201 3.08 -10.54 12.09
C GLY A 201 4.06 -9.72 11.30
N GLU A 202 3.74 -8.46 11.01
CA GLU A 202 4.63 -7.56 10.29
C GLU A 202 5.95 -7.30 11.04
N THR A 203 5.87 -7.04 12.35
CA THR A 203 7.07 -6.82 13.18
C THR A 203 7.96 -8.06 13.23
N ILE A 204 7.36 -9.26 13.38
CA ILE A 204 8.10 -10.53 13.42
C ILE A 204 8.79 -10.78 12.08
N ALA A 205 8.08 -10.63 10.97
CA ALA A 205 8.64 -10.80 9.63
C ALA A 205 9.80 -9.84 9.36
N ALA A 206 9.65 -8.57 9.77
CA ALA A 206 10.69 -7.56 9.63
C ALA A 206 11.93 -7.88 10.48
N LEU A 207 11.76 -8.30 11.75
CA LEU A 207 12.86 -8.72 12.61
C LEU A 207 13.59 -9.95 12.06
N GLU A 208 12.88 -10.91 11.52
CA GLU A 208 13.51 -12.08 10.89
C GLU A 208 14.30 -11.71 9.65
N TYR A 209 13.76 -10.82 8.81
CA TYR A 209 14.42 -10.40 7.58
C TYR A 209 15.70 -9.58 7.88
N PHE A 210 15.57 -8.52 8.66
CA PHE A 210 16.69 -7.59 8.93
C PHE A 210 17.64 -8.07 10.03
N LYS A 211 17.27 -9.11 10.81
CA LYS A 211 17.99 -9.63 11.99
C LYS A 211 18.13 -8.63 13.14
N THR A 212 18.15 -7.35 12.85
CA THR A 212 18.20 -6.25 13.81
C THR A 212 17.69 -4.97 13.16
N PHE A 213 17.00 -4.14 13.92
CA PHE A 213 16.65 -2.79 13.47
C PHE A 213 17.76 -1.75 13.66
N ASN A 214 18.92 -2.13 14.23
CA ASN A 214 20.02 -1.18 14.42
C ASN A 214 20.60 -0.63 13.10
N ASN A 215 20.36 -1.31 12.00
CA ASN A 215 20.80 -0.92 10.66
C ASN A 215 19.72 -0.16 9.87
N LEU A 216 18.53 -0.01 10.44
CA LEU A 216 17.42 0.74 9.85
C LEU A 216 17.08 1.93 10.73
N GLU A 217 17.16 3.14 10.18
CA GLU A 217 16.65 4.31 10.86
C GLU A 217 15.12 4.37 10.67
N LEU A 218 14.38 3.67 11.54
CA LEU A 218 12.92 3.71 11.53
C LEU A 218 12.42 5.07 12.02
N LYS A 219 11.68 5.75 11.17
CA LYS A 219 11.06 7.05 11.40
C LYS A 219 9.55 6.91 11.40
N LYS A 220 8.87 7.88 12.00
CA LYS A 220 7.41 8.04 11.98
C LYS A 220 7.05 9.47 11.61
N PHE A 221 5.79 9.71 11.30
CA PHE A 221 5.25 11.06 11.15
C PHE A 221 4.65 11.56 12.47
N ASP A 222 4.76 12.85 12.75
CA ASP A 222 4.16 13.45 13.96
C ASP A 222 2.63 13.44 13.90
N PHE A 223 2.07 13.42 12.70
CA PHE A 223 0.63 13.47 12.43
C PHE A 223 0.02 12.10 12.12
N ASP A 224 0.83 11.06 11.99
CA ASP A 224 0.41 9.67 11.80
C ASP A 224 1.30 8.77 12.67
N SER A 225 0.70 8.13 13.66
CA SER A 225 1.43 7.33 14.66
C SER A 225 1.66 5.89 14.23
N ASN A 226 0.93 5.39 13.23
CA ASN A 226 0.97 3.99 12.83
C ASN A 226 2.07 3.75 11.80
N ILE A 227 2.13 4.59 10.77
CA ILE A 227 3.12 4.44 9.70
C ILE A 227 4.53 4.65 10.24
N ALA A 228 5.36 3.62 10.07
CA ALA A 228 6.80 3.73 10.22
C ALA A 228 7.49 3.53 8.86
N TYR A 229 8.62 4.21 8.64
CA TYR A 229 9.36 4.09 7.39
C TYR A 229 10.87 4.17 7.61
N ALA A 230 11.60 3.60 6.66
CA ALA A 230 13.06 3.74 6.59
C ALA A 230 13.52 3.99 5.16
N VAL A 231 14.62 4.74 5.02
CA VAL A 231 15.28 4.96 3.73
C VAL A 231 16.42 3.95 3.59
N ILE A 232 16.45 3.21 2.50
CA ILE A 232 17.49 2.22 2.18
C ILE A 232 18.81 2.96 1.90
N GLN A 233 19.86 2.62 2.66
CA GLN A 233 21.19 3.23 2.65
C GLN A 233 22.13 2.63 1.60
#